data_10210c6068536ce45b41d691f6fe96c4
#
_entry.id   10210c6068536ce45b41d691f6fe96c4
#
_cell.length_a   1.000
_cell.length_b   1.000
_cell.length_c   1.000
_cell.angle_alpha   90.00
_cell.angle_beta   90.00
_cell.angle_gamma   90.00
#
_symmetry.space_group_name_H-M   'P 1'
#
loop_
_entity.id
_entity.type
_entity.pdbx_description
1 polymer ?
#
loop_
_entity_poly.entity_id
_entity_poly.type
_entity_poly.pdbx_seq_one_letter_code
_entity_poly.pdbx_strand_id
1 'polypeptide(L)'
;MYTCSLFTMPVKTAKAYLTVLGVPEKPEIDGLTKPALEGDEITLTCMTHGSKPAANLRWFRNEKEIEGAKEVNASGKTFTVTSSLQLLVDRDDDGAAYTCKVDHVALLQTPQQTTEVLEVHYAPRVLITQSLAFPQEGQYLKLECVSKGNPSPDPVLWTKDGGELPDLERMIVQGRELTFSALNKTDNGTYRCVASNHLGTSSAEYILYVYDFPTTFPPYTTPAPRPTRHHRPPRPHIASSDPTNIYNRDPNAMGQRGPDHALIGGVVAVVVFVTLCLIIFLGRYLARHKGTYLTNEAKGADDAPDADTAIINAEGNTHAEGKKEYFI
;
A
#
# COMPACT_ATOMS: atom_id res chain seq x y z
N MET A 1 -44.77 31.01 4.69
CA MET A 1 -44.89 32.11 3.70
C MET A 1 -45.42 33.34 4.44
N TYR A 2 -44.71 34.45 4.34
CA TYR A 2 -45.12 35.75 4.90
C TYR A 2 -45.48 36.67 3.74
N THR A 3 -46.60 37.39 3.86
CA THR A 3 -47.05 38.33 2.84
C THR A 3 -47.11 39.72 3.43
N CYS A 4 -46.37 40.64 2.84
CA CYS A 4 -46.45 42.07 3.17
C CYS A 4 -47.28 42.78 2.10
N SER A 5 -48.31 43.52 2.50
CA SER A 5 -49.19 44.27 1.61
C SER A 5 -49.09 45.76 1.90
N LEU A 6 -48.72 46.52 0.88
CA LEU A 6 -48.72 47.97 0.93
C LEU A 6 -50.02 48.48 0.29
N PHE A 7 -50.85 49.16 1.08
CA PHE A 7 -52.15 49.69 0.65
C PHE A 7 -51.96 50.99 -0.15
N THR A 8 -51.55 50.80 -1.41
CA THR A 8 -51.48 51.84 -2.44
C THR A 8 -52.53 51.55 -3.51
N MET A 9 -52.84 52.51 -4.39
CA MET A 9 -53.70 52.22 -5.56
C MET A 9 -52.79 52.09 -6.81
N PRO A 10 -52.59 50.86 -7.39
CA PRO A 10 -53.07 49.54 -6.93
C PRO A 10 -52.28 49.02 -5.71
N VAL A 11 -52.92 48.10 -4.95
CA VAL A 11 -52.28 47.43 -3.81
C VAL A 11 -51.01 46.62 -4.28
N LYS A 12 -49.85 46.87 -3.66
CA LYS A 12 -48.61 46.16 -3.92
C LYS A 12 -48.39 45.11 -2.84
N THR A 13 -48.16 43.87 -3.23
CA THR A 13 -47.89 42.76 -2.32
C THR A 13 -46.53 42.16 -2.60
N ALA A 14 -45.76 41.86 -1.54
CA ALA A 14 -44.52 41.09 -1.59
C ALA A 14 -44.69 39.83 -0.74
N LYS A 15 -44.14 38.71 -1.23
CA LYS A 15 -44.15 37.43 -0.53
C LYS A 15 -42.72 37.05 -0.14
N ALA A 16 -42.52 36.69 1.12
CA ALA A 16 -41.27 36.15 1.62
C ALA A 16 -41.50 34.69 2.08
N TYR A 17 -40.48 33.83 1.80
CA TYR A 17 -40.52 32.45 2.21
C TYR A 17 -39.44 32.24 3.26
N LEU A 18 -39.81 31.68 4.41
CA LEU A 18 -38.90 31.24 5.43
C LEU A 18 -38.77 29.71 5.32
N THR A 19 -37.59 29.24 5.07
CA THR A 19 -37.28 27.81 5.07
C THR A 19 -36.63 27.46 6.40
N VAL A 20 -37.22 26.55 7.15
CA VAL A 20 -36.68 26.04 8.40
C VAL A 20 -35.92 24.75 8.08
N LEU A 21 -34.64 24.76 8.39
CA LEU A 21 -33.76 23.58 8.24
C LEU A 21 -33.76 22.74 9.52
N GLY A 22 -33.72 21.43 9.39
CA GLY A 22 -33.39 20.50 10.47
C GLY A 22 -31.94 20.07 10.29
N VAL A 23 -31.13 20.21 11.32
CA VAL A 23 -29.72 19.78 11.31
C VAL A 23 -29.67 18.26 11.54
N PRO A 24 -29.11 17.45 10.63
CA PRO A 24 -28.99 16.03 10.87
C PRO A 24 -28.05 15.73 12.06
N GLU A 25 -28.40 14.69 12.78
CA GLU A 25 -27.54 14.13 13.85
C GLU A 25 -26.31 13.44 13.27
N LYS A 26 -25.28 13.22 14.12
CA LYS A 26 -24.11 12.44 13.73
C LYS A 26 -24.56 11.05 13.29
N PRO A 27 -24.11 10.55 12.13
CA PRO A 27 -24.54 9.24 11.65
C PRO A 27 -24.00 8.12 12.55
N GLU A 28 -24.77 7.05 12.67
CA GLU A 28 -24.40 5.83 13.36
C GLU A 28 -24.25 4.69 12.35
N ILE A 29 -23.23 3.84 12.51
CA ILE A 29 -23.01 2.65 11.69
C ILE A 29 -23.26 1.42 12.54
N ASP A 30 -24.19 0.58 12.09
CA ASP A 30 -24.49 -0.73 12.67
C ASP A 30 -24.09 -1.86 11.72
N GLY A 31 -23.96 -3.08 12.27
CA GLY A 31 -23.64 -4.29 11.50
C GLY A 31 -22.24 -4.88 11.73
N LEU A 32 -21.38 -4.18 12.51
CA LEU A 32 -20.00 -4.62 12.84
C LEU A 32 -19.86 -5.13 14.28
N THR A 33 -20.85 -5.86 14.79
CA THR A 33 -20.85 -6.29 16.22
C THR A 33 -19.91 -7.46 16.53
N LYS A 34 -19.31 -8.10 15.53
CA LYS A 34 -18.41 -9.28 15.64
C LYS A 34 -17.32 -9.20 14.55
N PRO A 35 -16.15 -9.82 14.79
CA PRO A 35 -15.27 -10.14 13.68
C PRO A 35 -16.02 -10.99 12.65
N ALA A 36 -16.00 -10.56 11.40
CA ALA A 36 -16.60 -11.32 10.30
C ALA A 36 -15.67 -12.45 9.87
N LEU A 37 -16.21 -13.54 9.36
CA LEU A 37 -15.41 -14.59 8.74
C LEU A 37 -15.24 -14.31 7.24
N GLU A 38 -14.11 -14.69 6.68
CA GLU A 38 -13.92 -14.69 5.23
C GLU A 38 -15.03 -15.50 4.55
N GLY A 39 -15.73 -14.90 3.60
CA GLY A 39 -16.87 -15.50 2.90
C GLY A 39 -18.24 -15.17 3.49
N ASP A 40 -18.30 -14.48 4.64
CA ASP A 40 -19.57 -14.01 5.20
C ASP A 40 -20.20 -12.92 4.35
N GLU A 41 -21.52 -12.92 4.28
CA GLU A 41 -22.30 -11.79 3.77
C GLU A 41 -22.76 -10.93 4.95
N ILE A 42 -22.30 -9.69 5.03
CA ILE A 42 -22.69 -8.75 6.07
C ILE A 42 -23.40 -7.54 5.47
N THR A 43 -24.27 -6.91 6.27
CA THR A 43 -24.92 -5.67 5.90
C THR A 43 -24.57 -4.58 6.89
N LEU A 44 -23.86 -3.55 6.42
CA LEU A 44 -23.64 -2.33 7.19
C LEU A 44 -24.79 -1.38 6.99
N THR A 45 -25.28 -0.79 8.06
CA THR A 45 -26.38 0.17 8.02
C THR A 45 -25.92 1.47 8.63
N CYS A 46 -26.00 2.56 7.84
CA CYS A 46 -25.77 3.91 8.34
C CYS A 46 -27.10 4.64 8.48
N MET A 47 -27.30 5.30 9.62
CA MET A 47 -28.53 6.01 9.91
C MET A 47 -28.26 7.39 10.50
N THR A 48 -29.05 8.41 10.09
CA THR A 48 -29.08 9.75 10.68
C THR A 48 -30.50 10.22 10.85
N HIS A 49 -30.73 11.01 11.89
CA HIS A 49 -32.05 11.56 12.25
C HIS A 49 -32.08 13.08 12.15
N GLY A 50 -33.29 13.65 12.18
CA GLY A 50 -33.53 15.08 12.40
C GLY A 50 -33.32 15.99 11.20
N SER A 51 -32.95 15.46 10.03
CA SER A 51 -32.69 16.26 8.83
C SER A 51 -33.94 16.89 8.23
N LYS A 52 -33.81 18.12 7.72
CA LYS A 52 -34.86 18.78 6.90
C LYS A 52 -34.18 19.79 5.96
N PRO A 53 -34.25 19.60 4.64
CA PRO A 53 -34.79 18.41 3.94
C PRO A 53 -34.08 17.12 4.31
N ALA A 54 -34.42 15.98 3.67
CA ALA A 54 -33.72 14.72 3.89
C ALA A 54 -32.21 14.86 3.57
N ALA A 55 -31.35 14.39 4.47
CA ALA A 55 -29.92 14.35 4.25
C ALA A 55 -29.54 13.37 3.14
N ASN A 56 -28.31 13.48 2.63
CA ASN A 56 -27.73 12.50 1.74
C ASN A 56 -26.60 11.76 2.48
N LEU A 57 -26.66 10.41 2.54
CA LEU A 57 -25.64 9.56 3.11
C LEU A 57 -24.73 9.04 1.99
N ARG A 58 -23.41 9.13 2.21
CA ARG A 58 -22.41 8.58 1.30
C ARG A 58 -21.48 7.66 2.05
N TRP A 59 -21.17 6.52 1.44
CA TRP A 59 -20.25 5.54 1.95
C TRP A 59 -18.86 5.66 1.33
N PHE A 60 -17.84 5.42 2.16
CA PHE A 60 -16.46 5.36 1.72
C PHE A 60 -15.79 4.11 2.31
N ARG A 61 -15.01 3.40 1.50
CA ARG A 61 -14.11 2.33 1.93
C ARG A 61 -12.67 2.82 1.69
N ASN A 62 -11.88 2.95 2.77
CA ASN A 62 -10.51 3.47 2.70
C ASN A 62 -10.45 4.76 1.85
N GLU A 63 -11.32 5.75 2.17
CA GLU A 63 -11.46 7.05 1.48
C GLU A 63 -12.04 7.00 0.05
N LYS A 64 -12.22 5.82 -0.54
CA LYS A 64 -12.85 5.66 -1.85
C LYS A 64 -14.36 5.56 -1.70
N GLU A 65 -15.12 6.40 -2.42
CA GLU A 65 -16.58 6.38 -2.41
C GLU A 65 -17.13 5.09 -3.02
N ILE A 66 -18.13 4.52 -2.35
CA ILE A 66 -18.86 3.32 -2.75
C ILE A 66 -20.37 3.56 -2.63
N GLU A 67 -21.15 2.84 -3.42
CA GLU A 67 -22.61 3.02 -3.44
C GLU A 67 -23.29 2.09 -2.42
N GLY A 68 -24.27 2.62 -1.69
CA GLY A 68 -25.17 1.87 -0.80
C GLY A 68 -26.62 2.12 -1.15
N ALA A 69 -27.49 1.17 -0.82
CA ALA A 69 -28.93 1.35 -0.93
C ALA A 69 -29.39 2.46 0.05
N LYS A 70 -30.42 3.24 -0.33
CA LYS A 70 -30.88 4.37 0.46
C LYS A 70 -32.38 4.28 0.71
N GLU A 71 -32.77 4.53 1.95
CA GLU A 71 -34.16 4.64 2.37
C GLU A 71 -34.38 5.97 3.14
N VAL A 72 -35.49 6.64 2.89
CA VAL A 72 -35.84 7.92 3.54
C VAL A 72 -37.19 7.79 4.17
N ASN A 73 -37.25 7.92 5.48
CA ASN A 73 -38.49 7.83 6.26
C ASN A 73 -38.82 9.20 6.88
N ALA A 74 -40.06 9.65 6.70
CA ALA A 74 -40.54 10.86 7.35
C ALA A 74 -40.84 10.59 8.84
N SER A 75 -40.24 11.41 9.71
CA SER A 75 -40.44 11.37 11.16
C SER A 75 -40.99 12.73 11.62
N GLY A 76 -42.29 12.87 11.59
CA GLY A 76 -43.00 14.13 11.93
C GLY A 76 -42.63 15.26 10.95
N LYS A 77 -41.87 16.27 11.42
CA LYS A 77 -41.46 17.43 10.62
C LYS A 77 -40.06 17.28 10.00
N THR A 78 -39.35 16.20 10.33
CA THR A 78 -37.97 15.90 9.88
C THR A 78 -37.90 14.53 9.19
N PHE A 79 -36.72 14.15 8.73
CA PHE A 79 -36.48 12.89 8.06
C PHE A 79 -35.43 12.08 8.80
N THR A 80 -35.65 10.77 8.86
CA THR A 80 -34.65 9.76 9.17
C THR A 80 -34.17 9.17 7.84
N VAL A 81 -32.88 9.17 7.63
CA VAL A 81 -32.29 8.61 6.42
C VAL A 81 -31.42 7.42 6.81
N THR A 82 -31.66 6.30 6.16
CA THR A 82 -30.91 5.06 6.34
C THR A 82 -30.26 4.68 5.02
N SER A 83 -29.01 4.20 5.07
CA SER A 83 -28.33 3.65 3.91
C SER A 83 -27.71 2.31 4.27
N SER A 84 -27.95 1.29 3.45
CA SER A 84 -27.47 -0.07 3.66
C SER A 84 -26.45 -0.45 2.61
N LEU A 85 -25.36 -1.09 3.05
CA LEU A 85 -24.26 -1.58 2.23
C LEU A 85 -24.11 -3.09 2.45
N GLN A 86 -24.34 -3.88 1.41
CA GLN A 86 -24.13 -5.32 1.43
C GLN A 86 -22.71 -5.64 0.99
N LEU A 87 -22.01 -6.45 1.76
CA LEU A 87 -20.62 -6.82 1.55
C LEU A 87 -20.49 -8.34 1.61
N LEU A 88 -19.81 -8.90 0.60
CA LEU A 88 -19.20 -10.24 0.71
C LEU A 88 -17.79 -10.05 1.24
N VAL A 89 -17.54 -10.52 2.44
CA VAL A 89 -16.31 -10.27 3.19
C VAL A 89 -15.16 -11.09 2.61
N ASP A 90 -14.07 -10.44 2.27
CA ASP A 90 -12.81 -11.05 1.88
C ASP A 90 -11.71 -10.74 2.91
N ARG A 91 -10.64 -11.55 2.97
CA ARG A 91 -9.48 -11.30 3.82
C ARG A 91 -8.79 -9.95 3.57
N ASP A 92 -8.92 -9.40 2.35
CA ASP A 92 -8.38 -8.09 1.99
C ASP A 92 -9.25 -6.93 2.55
N ASP A 93 -10.39 -7.26 3.15
CA ASP A 93 -11.21 -6.31 3.92
C ASP A 93 -10.77 -6.16 5.37
N ASP A 94 -9.86 -7.01 5.85
CA ASP A 94 -9.34 -6.93 7.21
C ASP A 94 -8.60 -5.61 7.44
N GLY A 95 -9.08 -4.84 8.42
CA GLY A 95 -8.60 -3.49 8.70
C GLY A 95 -9.15 -2.41 7.76
N ALA A 96 -10.10 -2.72 6.87
CA ALA A 96 -10.71 -1.73 6.00
C ALA A 96 -11.60 -0.77 6.81
N ALA A 97 -11.41 0.54 6.60
CA ALA A 97 -12.20 1.58 7.23
C ALA A 97 -13.44 1.91 6.39
N TYR A 98 -14.61 1.71 6.96
CA TYR A 98 -15.90 2.10 6.37
C TYR A 98 -16.39 3.39 7.02
N THR A 99 -16.55 4.43 6.21
CA THR A 99 -16.99 5.75 6.66
C THR A 99 -18.33 6.09 6.05
N CYS A 100 -19.29 6.47 6.88
CA CYS A 100 -20.52 7.07 6.47
C CYS A 100 -20.49 8.59 6.71
N LYS A 101 -20.72 9.36 5.67
CA LYS A 101 -20.69 10.82 5.68
C LYS A 101 -22.06 11.39 5.36
N VAL A 102 -22.46 12.40 6.13
CA VAL A 102 -23.72 13.12 5.95
C VAL A 102 -23.51 14.39 5.14
N ASP A 103 -24.17 14.51 4.01
CA ASP A 103 -24.22 15.75 3.23
C ASP A 103 -25.58 16.43 3.44
N HIS A 104 -25.55 17.66 3.96
CA HIS A 104 -26.73 18.46 4.19
C HIS A 104 -26.43 19.96 4.15
N VAL A 105 -27.37 20.76 3.69
CA VAL A 105 -27.19 22.22 3.56
C VAL A 105 -26.89 22.92 4.89
N ALA A 106 -27.36 22.37 6.02
CA ALA A 106 -27.08 22.90 7.35
C ALA A 106 -25.69 22.51 7.90
N LEU A 107 -24.96 21.60 7.23
CA LEU A 107 -23.65 21.08 7.64
C LEU A 107 -22.46 21.57 6.78
N LEU A 108 -22.66 22.62 5.98
CA LEU A 108 -21.61 23.10 5.04
C LEU A 108 -20.29 23.46 5.72
N GLN A 109 -20.32 23.86 6.98
CA GLN A 109 -19.13 24.25 7.76
C GLN A 109 -18.66 23.18 8.76
N THR A 110 -19.52 22.21 9.10
CA THR A 110 -19.26 21.17 10.10
C THR A 110 -19.71 19.81 9.57
N PRO A 111 -18.97 19.21 8.62
CA PRO A 111 -19.31 17.90 8.09
C PRO A 111 -19.36 16.85 9.20
N GLN A 112 -20.37 15.99 9.18
CA GLN A 112 -20.54 14.91 10.13
C GLN A 112 -20.29 13.58 9.44
N GLN A 113 -19.54 12.73 10.12
CA GLN A 113 -19.21 11.38 9.64
C GLN A 113 -18.92 10.45 10.82
N THR A 114 -19.06 9.16 10.57
CA THR A 114 -18.67 8.08 11.48
C THR A 114 -17.87 7.06 10.69
N THR A 115 -16.82 6.53 11.30
CA THR A 115 -15.92 5.54 10.68
C THR A 115 -15.84 4.34 11.59
N GLU A 116 -16.03 3.15 11.01
CA GLU A 116 -15.84 1.87 11.68
C GLU A 116 -14.84 1.04 10.88
N VAL A 117 -14.04 0.21 11.58
CA VAL A 117 -13.03 -0.65 10.96
C VAL A 117 -13.53 -2.09 11.00
N LEU A 118 -13.55 -2.73 9.84
CA LEU A 118 -13.93 -4.14 9.71
C LEU A 118 -12.77 -5.03 10.16
N GLU A 119 -13.04 -5.93 11.08
CA GLU A 119 -12.15 -7.02 11.48
C GLU A 119 -12.60 -8.31 10.81
N VAL A 120 -11.72 -8.94 10.03
CA VAL A 120 -12.01 -10.19 9.33
C VAL A 120 -11.12 -11.30 9.85
N HIS A 121 -11.74 -12.40 10.26
CA HIS A 121 -11.03 -13.62 10.64
C HIS A 121 -10.94 -14.58 9.43
N TYR A 122 -9.75 -15.11 9.18
CA TYR A 122 -9.50 -16.02 8.05
C TYR A 122 -8.38 -17.02 8.33
N ALA A 123 -8.45 -18.17 7.64
CA ALA A 123 -7.44 -19.21 7.72
C ALA A 123 -6.08 -18.74 7.17
N PRO A 124 -4.96 -19.26 7.66
CA PRO A 124 -3.63 -18.86 7.21
C PRO A 124 -3.41 -19.12 5.72
N ARG A 125 -2.63 -18.24 5.09
CA ARG A 125 -1.92 -18.49 3.84
C ARG A 125 -0.43 -18.45 4.10
N VAL A 126 0.29 -19.41 3.53
CA VAL A 126 1.72 -19.60 3.77
C VAL A 126 2.48 -19.54 2.47
N LEU A 127 3.63 -18.87 2.49
CA LEU A 127 4.64 -18.96 1.44
C LEU A 127 6.03 -18.97 2.10
N ILE A 128 7.01 -19.55 1.41
CA ILE A 128 8.40 -19.56 1.87
C ILE A 128 9.21 -18.63 0.98
N THR A 129 9.96 -17.72 1.60
CA THR A 129 10.95 -16.87 0.94
C THR A 129 12.36 -17.32 1.34
N GLN A 130 13.32 -17.07 0.46
CA GLN A 130 14.71 -17.48 0.64
C GLN A 130 15.65 -16.29 0.50
N SER A 131 16.74 -16.28 1.26
CA SER A 131 17.74 -15.21 1.20
C SER A 131 18.73 -15.34 0.03
N LEU A 132 18.87 -16.54 -0.56
CA LEU A 132 19.79 -16.83 -1.66
C LEU A 132 19.04 -17.50 -2.82
N ALA A 133 19.24 -16.99 -4.04
CA ALA A 133 18.67 -17.59 -5.25
C ALA A 133 19.37 -18.92 -5.65
N PHE A 134 20.67 -19.01 -5.42
CA PHE A 134 21.52 -20.18 -5.74
C PHE A 134 22.36 -20.55 -4.53
N PRO A 135 21.81 -21.34 -3.58
CA PRO A 135 22.51 -21.74 -2.37
C PRO A 135 23.72 -22.64 -2.70
N GLN A 136 24.89 -22.30 -2.17
CA GLN A 136 26.11 -23.07 -2.35
C GLN A 136 26.58 -23.66 -1.02
N GLU A 137 27.38 -24.74 -1.10
CA GLU A 137 27.97 -25.38 0.07
C GLU A 137 28.80 -24.38 0.88
N GLY A 138 28.68 -24.42 2.20
CA GLY A 138 29.37 -23.54 3.15
C GLY A 138 28.70 -22.16 3.35
N GLN A 139 27.71 -21.79 2.54
CA GLN A 139 27.02 -20.50 2.69
C GLN A 139 25.97 -20.53 3.80
N TYR A 140 25.69 -19.34 4.38
CA TYR A 140 24.56 -19.11 5.24
C TYR A 140 23.28 -18.98 4.39
N LEU A 141 22.23 -19.67 4.78
CA LEU A 141 20.90 -19.55 4.15
C LEU A 141 19.85 -19.27 5.21
N LYS A 142 18.94 -18.36 4.90
CA LYS A 142 17.71 -18.12 5.66
C LYS A 142 16.50 -18.43 4.79
N LEU A 143 15.62 -19.27 5.30
CA LEU A 143 14.25 -19.46 4.80
C LEU A 143 13.29 -18.78 5.76
N GLU A 144 12.36 -18.00 5.25
CA GLU A 144 11.34 -17.34 6.03
C GLU A 144 9.96 -17.86 5.65
N CYS A 145 9.22 -18.34 6.65
CA CYS A 145 7.83 -18.75 6.51
C CYS A 145 6.92 -17.54 6.66
N VAL A 146 6.56 -16.92 5.55
CA VAL A 146 5.61 -15.80 5.53
C VAL A 146 4.22 -16.38 5.66
N SER A 147 3.61 -16.23 6.85
CA SER A 147 2.25 -16.68 7.12
C SER A 147 1.37 -15.48 7.44
N LYS A 148 0.24 -15.36 6.72
CA LYS A 148 -0.77 -14.32 6.93
C LYS A 148 -2.11 -14.98 7.24
N GLY A 149 -2.66 -14.68 8.40
CA GLY A 149 -3.97 -15.16 8.87
C GLY A 149 -4.45 -14.26 10.01
N ASN A 150 -5.72 -14.23 10.25
CA ASN A 150 -6.31 -13.56 11.41
C ASN A 150 -7.29 -14.52 12.11
N PRO A 151 -7.07 -14.87 13.38
CA PRO A 151 -5.93 -14.51 14.22
C PRO A 151 -4.58 -14.98 13.66
N SER A 152 -3.51 -14.25 14.05
CA SER A 152 -2.15 -14.56 13.59
C SER A 152 -1.79 -16.01 13.86
N PRO A 153 -1.36 -16.77 12.85
CA PRO A 153 -0.90 -18.13 13.05
C PRO A 153 0.50 -18.13 13.66
N ASP A 154 0.60 -18.58 14.92
CA ASP A 154 1.85 -18.69 15.65
C ASP A 154 1.72 -19.78 16.73
N PRO A 155 2.70 -20.69 16.89
CA PRO A 155 3.95 -20.82 16.14
C PRO A 155 3.77 -21.50 14.76
N VAL A 156 4.77 -21.34 13.89
CA VAL A 156 4.89 -22.13 12.66
C VAL A 156 5.74 -23.38 12.91
N LEU A 157 5.43 -24.46 12.21
CA LEU A 157 6.17 -25.72 12.30
C LEU A 157 6.99 -25.96 11.00
N TRP A 158 8.30 -26.19 11.17
CA TRP A 158 9.18 -26.57 10.08
C TRP A 158 9.44 -28.09 10.10
N THR A 159 9.42 -28.71 8.92
CA THR A 159 9.76 -30.11 8.71
C THR A 159 10.64 -30.27 7.50
N LYS A 160 11.43 -31.38 7.44
CA LYS A 160 12.24 -31.77 6.30
C LYS A 160 11.81 -33.14 5.81
N ASP A 161 11.52 -33.30 4.51
CA ASP A 161 11.16 -34.56 3.86
C ASP A 161 10.02 -35.33 4.60
N GLY A 162 9.10 -34.56 5.23
CA GLY A 162 7.99 -35.10 6.01
C GLY A 162 8.35 -35.52 7.46
N GLY A 163 9.60 -35.36 7.88
CA GLY A 163 10.08 -35.64 9.24
C GLY A 163 10.53 -34.38 9.97
N GLU A 164 11.08 -34.54 11.16
CA GLU A 164 11.69 -33.46 11.94
C GLU A 164 12.98 -32.94 11.27
N LEU A 165 13.43 -31.77 11.67
CA LEU A 165 14.70 -31.22 11.21
C LEU A 165 15.86 -32.03 11.80
N PRO A 166 16.79 -32.55 10.96
CA PRO A 166 17.77 -33.56 11.41
C PRO A 166 18.93 -32.99 12.23
N ASP A 167 19.20 -31.69 12.14
CA ASP A 167 20.39 -31.06 12.71
C ASP A 167 20.04 -29.69 13.32
N LEU A 168 19.63 -29.68 14.58
CA LEU A 168 19.23 -28.46 15.30
C LEU A 168 20.40 -27.56 15.72
N GLU A 169 21.66 -28.01 15.58
CA GLU A 169 22.82 -27.16 15.83
C GLU A 169 23.13 -26.25 14.67
N ARG A 170 22.91 -26.72 13.43
CA ARG A 170 23.12 -25.95 12.21
C ARG A 170 21.83 -25.37 11.62
N MET A 171 20.70 -26.06 11.86
CA MET A 171 19.37 -25.67 11.42
C MET A 171 18.62 -25.02 12.58
N ILE A 172 18.72 -23.72 12.72
CA ILE A 172 18.15 -22.98 13.84
C ILE A 172 16.77 -22.43 13.42
N VAL A 173 15.74 -22.84 14.17
CA VAL A 173 14.40 -22.27 14.02
C VAL A 173 14.21 -21.17 15.04
N GLN A 174 13.92 -19.97 14.57
CA GLN A 174 13.61 -18.81 15.39
C GLN A 174 12.31 -18.14 14.91
N GLY A 175 11.21 -18.38 15.64
CA GLY A 175 9.90 -17.91 15.21
C GLY A 175 9.53 -18.49 13.83
N ARG A 176 9.44 -17.62 12.83
CA ARG A 176 9.08 -17.99 11.44
C ARG A 176 10.29 -18.29 10.55
N GLU A 177 11.49 -18.10 11.05
CA GLU A 177 12.72 -18.26 10.28
C GLU A 177 13.37 -19.61 10.54
N LEU A 178 13.83 -20.26 9.47
CA LEU A 178 14.73 -21.41 9.50
C LEU A 178 16.07 -20.97 8.89
N THR A 179 17.12 -21.01 9.70
CA THR A 179 18.47 -20.58 9.30
C THR A 179 19.45 -21.74 9.28
N PHE A 180 20.28 -21.75 8.25
CA PHE A 180 21.42 -22.67 8.10
C PHE A 180 22.71 -21.89 8.31
N SER A 181 23.49 -22.25 9.32
CA SER A 181 24.76 -21.57 9.61
C SER A 181 25.80 -21.80 8.52
N ALA A 182 25.83 -23.00 7.95
CA ALA A 182 26.66 -23.36 6.79
C ALA A 182 25.97 -24.51 6.05
N LEU A 183 25.62 -24.28 4.80
CA LEU A 183 24.97 -25.29 3.97
C LEU A 183 25.88 -26.47 3.65
N ASN A 184 25.33 -27.67 3.63
CA ASN A 184 25.98 -28.90 3.20
C ASN A 184 25.02 -29.59 2.18
N LYS A 185 25.58 -30.44 1.32
CA LYS A 185 24.77 -31.26 0.37
C LYS A 185 23.79 -32.21 1.05
N THR A 186 24.02 -32.58 2.30
CA THR A 186 23.08 -33.35 3.12
C THR A 186 21.84 -32.54 3.50
N ASP A 187 21.89 -31.22 3.33
CA ASP A 187 20.75 -30.35 3.57
C ASP A 187 19.78 -30.31 2.39
N ASN A 188 20.12 -30.89 1.24
CA ASN A 188 19.19 -31.06 0.14
C ASN A 188 17.95 -31.81 0.62
N GLY A 189 16.79 -31.38 0.15
CA GLY A 189 15.50 -31.96 0.53
C GLY A 189 14.36 -30.98 0.41
N THR A 190 13.17 -31.42 0.77
CA THR A 190 11.96 -30.62 0.77
C THR A 190 11.66 -30.12 2.16
N TYR A 191 11.75 -28.81 2.34
CA TYR A 191 11.41 -28.10 3.58
C TYR A 191 9.98 -27.63 3.51
N ARG A 192 9.21 -27.97 4.52
CA ARG A 192 7.79 -27.61 4.62
C ARG A 192 7.57 -26.75 5.85
N CYS A 193 6.94 -25.60 5.67
CA CYS A 193 6.42 -24.78 6.73
C CYS A 193 4.92 -24.97 6.85
N VAL A 194 4.42 -25.20 8.06
CA VAL A 194 3.01 -25.33 8.39
C VAL A 194 2.61 -24.25 9.37
N ALA A 195 1.53 -23.55 9.07
CA ALA A 195 0.95 -22.54 9.96
C ALA A 195 -0.55 -22.83 10.14
N SER A 196 -1.05 -22.67 11.37
CA SER A 196 -2.45 -22.94 11.72
C SER A 196 -3.00 -21.88 12.66
N ASN A 197 -4.29 -21.61 12.54
CA ASN A 197 -5.11 -20.97 13.54
C ASN A 197 -6.39 -21.78 13.75
N HIS A 198 -7.32 -21.30 14.56
CA HIS A 198 -8.56 -22.04 14.84
C HIS A 198 -9.48 -22.19 13.62
N LEU A 199 -9.25 -21.46 12.52
CA LEU A 199 -10.04 -21.50 11.29
C LEU A 199 -9.46 -22.46 10.25
N GLY A 200 -8.20 -22.87 10.38
CA GLY A 200 -7.59 -23.80 9.45
C GLY A 200 -6.07 -23.87 9.52
N THR A 201 -5.55 -24.74 8.66
CA THR A 201 -4.12 -25.02 8.53
C THR A 201 -3.70 -24.86 7.08
N SER A 202 -2.56 -24.23 6.85
CA SER A 202 -1.95 -24.09 5.53
C SER A 202 -0.47 -24.40 5.58
N SER A 203 0.10 -24.81 4.47
CA SER A 203 1.52 -25.11 4.37
C SER A 203 2.10 -24.69 3.03
N ALA A 204 3.41 -24.43 3.01
CA ALA A 204 4.20 -24.23 1.81
C ALA A 204 5.42 -25.13 1.83
N GLU A 205 5.93 -25.46 0.65
CA GLU A 205 7.11 -26.29 0.48
C GLU A 205 8.19 -25.56 -0.30
N TYR A 206 9.44 -25.78 0.06
CA TYR A 206 10.62 -25.28 -0.59
C TYR A 206 11.61 -26.42 -0.82
N ILE A 207 11.99 -26.65 -2.08
CA ILE A 207 13.01 -27.65 -2.42
C ILE A 207 14.36 -26.99 -2.39
N LEU A 208 15.16 -27.33 -1.39
CA LEU A 208 16.54 -26.87 -1.27
C LEU A 208 17.46 -27.75 -2.11
N TYR A 209 18.20 -27.12 -2.99
CA TYR A 209 19.30 -27.74 -3.73
C TYR A 209 20.56 -26.94 -3.51
N VAL A 210 21.56 -27.56 -2.87
CA VAL A 210 22.86 -26.96 -2.57
C VAL A 210 23.81 -27.25 -3.71
N TYR A 211 24.24 -26.18 -4.40
CA TYR A 211 25.18 -26.27 -5.52
C TYR A 211 26.61 -26.46 -5.04
N ASP A 212 27.43 -27.11 -5.90
CA ASP A 212 28.86 -27.20 -5.66
C ASP A 212 29.52 -25.81 -5.68
N PHE A 213 30.46 -25.60 -4.80
CA PHE A 213 31.40 -24.50 -5.00
C PHE A 213 32.12 -24.74 -6.34
N PRO A 214 32.23 -23.77 -7.24
CA PRO A 214 33.04 -23.94 -8.44
C PRO A 214 34.50 -24.13 -8.01
N THR A 215 34.87 -25.35 -7.71
CA THR A 215 36.28 -25.72 -7.48
C THR A 215 36.98 -25.64 -8.81
N THR A 216 37.85 -24.63 -8.92
CA THR A 216 38.88 -24.45 -9.91
C THR A 216 38.44 -23.91 -11.26
N PHE A 217 38.83 -22.66 -11.51
CA PHE A 217 39.33 -22.32 -12.84
C PHE A 217 40.36 -23.35 -13.23
N PRO A 218 40.29 -23.96 -14.42
CA PRO A 218 41.42 -24.80 -14.89
C PRO A 218 42.67 -23.93 -14.80
N PRO A 219 43.79 -24.47 -14.31
CA PRO A 219 45.03 -23.71 -14.23
C PRO A 219 45.30 -23.12 -15.61
N TYR A 220 45.45 -21.80 -15.67
CA TYR A 220 45.92 -21.16 -16.89
C TYR A 220 47.20 -21.87 -17.30
N THR A 221 47.11 -22.76 -18.26
CA THR A 221 48.29 -23.27 -18.95
C THR A 221 48.89 -22.04 -19.65
N THR A 222 49.96 -21.54 -19.05
CA THR A 222 50.81 -20.51 -19.67
C THR A 222 51.17 -21.05 -21.05
N PRO A 223 50.84 -20.34 -22.16
CA PRO A 223 51.24 -20.81 -23.47
C PRO A 223 52.76 -21.01 -23.48
N ALA A 224 53.21 -22.20 -23.82
CA ALA A 224 54.62 -22.48 -23.96
C ALA A 224 55.27 -21.44 -24.90
N PRO A 225 56.46 -20.90 -24.59
CA PRO A 225 57.14 -19.93 -25.43
C PRO A 225 57.32 -20.50 -26.84
N ARG A 226 56.77 -19.78 -27.82
CA ARG A 226 56.84 -20.12 -29.25
C ARG A 226 58.30 -20.24 -29.68
N PRO A 227 58.75 -21.34 -30.29
CA PRO A 227 60.11 -21.45 -30.75
C PRO A 227 60.40 -20.38 -31.79
N THR A 228 61.48 -19.63 -31.61
CA THR A 228 62.01 -18.61 -32.51
C THR A 228 62.31 -19.23 -33.86
N ARG A 229 61.60 -18.84 -34.89
CA ARG A 229 61.78 -19.27 -36.27
C ARG A 229 63.01 -18.57 -36.82
N HIS A 230 64.03 -19.32 -37.13
CA HIS A 230 65.22 -18.86 -37.87
C HIS A 230 64.82 -18.24 -39.21
N HIS A 231 65.50 -17.10 -39.53
CA HIS A 231 65.41 -16.40 -40.79
C HIS A 231 65.79 -17.29 -41.97
N ARG A 232 64.87 -17.28 -42.99
CA ARG A 232 65.22 -17.78 -44.31
C ARG A 232 65.07 -16.58 -45.30
N PRO A 233 66.06 -16.42 -46.24
CA PRO A 233 66.11 -15.24 -47.12
C PRO A 233 65.04 -15.27 -48.24
N PRO A 234 64.75 -14.13 -48.88
CA PRO A 234 63.62 -13.96 -49.82
C PRO A 234 63.85 -14.56 -51.19
N ARG A 235 62.87 -15.07 -51.84
CA ARG A 235 62.80 -15.40 -53.27
C ARG A 235 61.68 -14.61 -53.97
N PRO A 236 61.85 -14.32 -55.28
CA PRO A 236 61.21 -13.21 -55.94
C PRO A 236 59.80 -13.52 -56.48
N HIS A 237 59.09 -12.43 -56.78
CA HIS A 237 57.80 -12.31 -57.39
C HIS A 237 57.58 -13.07 -58.68
N ILE A 238 56.39 -13.70 -58.86
CA ILE A 238 55.69 -13.79 -60.14
C ILE A 238 54.21 -13.61 -59.85
N ALA A 239 53.59 -12.67 -60.56
CA ALA A 239 52.19 -12.38 -60.60
C ALA A 239 51.40 -13.40 -61.44
N SER A 240 50.22 -13.76 -61.06
CA SER A 240 49.10 -13.90 -61.98
C SER A 240 47.79 -14.32 -61.34
N SER A 241 46.77 -13.49 -61.59
CA SER A 241 45.35 -13.77 -61.86
C SER A 241 44.50 -14.64 -60.95
N ASP A 242 43.46 -14.02 -60.41
CA ASP A 242 42.14 -14.52 -60.12
C ASP A 242 41.53 -15.43 -61.22
N PRO A 243 40.43 -16.18 -61.03
CA PRO A 243 39.33 -15.99 -60.10
C PRO A 243 38.63 -17.28 -59.55
N THR A 244 37.62 -17.01 -58.75
CA THR A 244 36.38 -17.79 -58.53
C THR A 244 36.40 -19.04 -57.62
N ASN A 245 35.62 -18.86 -56.57
CA ASN A 245 34.43 -19.61 -56.24
C ASN A 245 34.43 -20.68 -55.15
N ILE A 246 33.39 -20.54 -54.36
CA ILE A 246 32.52 -21.53 -53.78
C ILE A 246 32.83 -22.04 -52.36
N TYR A 247 31.97 -21.53 -51.46
CA TYR A 247 31.29 -22.21 -50.33
C TYR A 247 32.04 -23.37 -49.65
N ASN A 248 32.41 -23.11 -48.38
CA ASN A 248 32.19 -24.12 -47.35
C ASN A 248 31.77 -23.41 -46.06
N ARG A 249 30.49 -23.55 -45.81
CA ARG A 249 29.78 -23.10 -44.60
C ARG A 249 30.00 -24.19 -43.55
N ASP A 250 30.78 -23.90 -42.52
CA ASP A 250 30.96 -24.77 -41.37
C ASP A 250 29.76 -24.57 -40.41
N PRO A 251 28.96 -25.61 -40.09
CA PRO A 251 27.72 -25.41 -39.36
C PRO A 251 27.86 -25.38 -37.80
N ASN A 252 29.09 -25.28 -37.27
CA ASN A 252 29.28 -25.36 -35.80
C ASN A 252 29.93 -24.13 -35.16
N ALA A 253 29.90 -22.96 -35.76
CA ALA A 253 30.26 -21.72 -35.05
C ALA A 253 29.05 -21.18 -34.31
N MET A 254 28.73 -21.75 -33.16
CA MET A 254 27.93 -21.08 -32.13
C MET A 254 28.72 -19.92 -31.54
N GLY A 255 28.56 -18.74 -32.13
CA GLY A 255 29.08 -17.50 -31.58
C GLY A 255 28.36 -17.17 -30.27
N GLN A 256 29.09 -17.16 -29.19
CA GLN A 256 28.68 -16.49 -27.95
C GLN A 256 28.37 -15.03 -28.29
N ARG A 257 27.08 -14.68 -28.27
CA ARG A 257 26.63 -13.30 -28.23
C ARG A 257 26.98 -12.76 -26.84
N GLY A 258 28.04 -11.98 -26.77
CA GLY A 258 28.26 -11.08 -25.64
C GLY A 258 27.09 -10.10 -25.51
N PRO A 259 26.84 -9.52 -24.32
CA PRO A 259 25.73 -8.61 -24.10
C PRO A 259 25.86 -7.42 -25.07
N ASP A 260 24.81 -7.18 -25.86
CA ASP A 260 24.73 -6.07 -26.80
C ASP A 260 24.81 -4.74 -26.05
N HIS A 261 25.99 -4.13 -26.02
CA HIS A 261 26.24 -2.84 -25.36
C HIS A 261 25.34 -1.72 -25.90
N ALA A 262 24.83 -1.85 -27.11
CA ALA A 262 23.86 -0.91 -27.69
C ALA A 262 22.48 -1.00 -27.03
N LEU A 263 22.01 -2.20 -26.65
CA LEU A 263 20.77 -2.41 -25.93
C LEU A 263 20.84 -1.88 -24.49
N ILE A 264 21.97 -2.14 -23.80
CA ILE A 264 22.21 -1.66 -22.44
C ILE A 264 22.28 -0.12 -22.42
N GLY A 265 22.97 0.49 -23.39
CA GLY A 265 23.05 1.95 -23.53
C GLY A 265 21.68 2.60 -23.78
N GLY A 266 20.82 1.97 -24.58
CA GLY A 266 19.45 2.45 -24.84
C GLY A 266 18.57 2.43 -23.62
N VAL A 267 18.58 1.33 -22.84
CA VAL A 267 17.79 1.19 -21.61
C VAL A 267 18.23 2.21 -20.55
N VAL A 268 19.54 2.37 -20.34
CA VAL A 268 20.09 3.36 -19.40
C VAL A 268 19.68 4.78 -19.77
N ALA A 269 19.75 5.16 -21.06
CA ALA A 269 19.35 6.47 -21.52
C ALA A 269 17.86 6.76 -21.27
N VAL A 270 16.97 5.78 -21.49
CA VAL A 270 15.53 5.92 -21.21
C VAL A 270 15.25 6.08 -19.71
N VAL A 271 15.91 5.27 -18.86
CA VAL A 271 15.75 5.38 -17.42
C VAL A 271 16.20 6.73 -16.88
N VAL A 272 17.35 7.24 -17.35
CA VAL A 272 17.86 8.56 -16.97
C VAL A 272 16.90 9.67 -17.43
N PHE A 273 16.37 9.57 -18.65
CA PHE A 273 15.42 10.56 -19.15
C PHE A 273 14.12 10.60 -18.35
N VAL A 274 13.56 9.42 -18.02
CA VAL A 274 12.32 9.31 -17.20
C VAL A 274 12.55 9.86 -15.79
N THR A 275 13.69 9.56 -15.14
CA THR A 275 14.01 10.07 -13.81
C THR A 275 14.17 11.60 -13.80
N LEU A 276 14.81 12.19 -14.82
CA LEU A 276 14.92 13.64 -14.95
C LEU A 276 13.54 14.29 -15.16
N CYS A 277 12.67 13.71 -15.98
CA CYS A 277 11.31 14.20 -16.16
C CYS A 277 10.52 14.16 -14.84
N LEU A 278 10.63 13.08 -14.06
CA LEU A 278 9.96 12.97 -12.76
C LEU A 278 10.47 14.02 -11.75
N ILE A 279 11.77 14.27 -11.71
CA ILE A 279 12.36 15.30 -10.83
C ILE A 279 11.86 16.71 -11.20
N ILE A 280 11.80 17.02 -12.49
CA ILE A 280 11.28 18.30 -12.99
C ILE A 280 9.79 18.44 -12.66
N PHE A 281 8.99 17.35 -12.85
CA PHE A 281 7.57 17.35 -12.54
C PHE A 281 7.31 17.52 -11.03
N LEU A 282 8.07 16.80 -10.21
CA LEU A 282 8.01 16.90 -8.75
C LEU A 282 8.45 18.30 -8.27
N GLY A 283 9.51 18.86 -8.84
CA GLY A 283 9.97 20.21 -8.54
C GLY A 283 8.91 21.27 -8.88
N ARG A 284 8.26 21.16 -10.04
CA ARG A 284 7.15 22.06 -10.43
C ARG A 284 5.91 21.84 -9.55
N TYR A 285 5.61 20.61 -9.16
CA TYR A 285 4.51 20.28 -8.25
C TYR A 285 4.74 20.90 -6.86
N LEU A 286 5.93 20.70 -6.27
CA LEU A 286 6.31 21.27 -4.99
C LEU A 286 6.38 22.80 -5.01
N ALA A 287 6.85 23.40 -6.12
CA ALA A 287 6.86 24.86 -6.30
C ALA A 287 5.44 25.44 -6.38
N ARG A 288 4.49 24.72 -6.97
CA ARG A 288 3.06 25.11 -6.99
C ARG A 288 2.40 25.02 -5.60
N HIS A 289 2.83 24.08 -4.77
CA HIS A 289 2.29 23.91 -3.41
C HIS A 289 2.99 24.76 -2.35
N LYS A 290 4.20 25.28 -2.59
CA LYS A 290 4.88 26.22 -1.67
C LYS A 290 4.20 27.60 -1.55
N GLY A 291 3.26 27.93 -2.43
CA GLY A 291 2.53 29.21 -2.38
C GLY A 291 1.43 29.30 -1.32
N THR A 292 1.08 28.22 -0.63
CA THR A 292 -0.09 28.21 0.28
C THR A 292 0.26 28.16 1.77
N TYR A 293 1.54 27.95 2.14
CA TYR A 293 1.93 27.80 3.55
C TYR A 293 2.70 29.02 4.14
N LEU A 294 2.99 30.07 3.37
CA LEU A 294 3.80 31.22 3.84
C LEU A 294 2.99 32.43 4.27
N THR A 295 1.66 32.41 4.27
CA THR A 295 0.85 33.58 4.65
C THR A 295 0.21 33.54 6.03
N ASN A 296 0.36 32.46 6.81
CA ASN A 296 -0.23 32.37 8.14
C ASN A 296 0.73 32.50 9.32
N GLU A 297 2.04 32.48 9.13
CA GLU A 297 3.01 32.66 10.25
C GLU A 297 3.51 34.10 10.47
N ALA A 298 3.25 35.03 9.55
CA ALA A 298 3.73 36.41 9.68
C ALA A 298 2.74 37.37 10.36
N LYS A 299 1.57 36.92 10.84
CA LYS A 299 0.55 37.75 11.48
C LYS A 299 0.34 37.50 12.97
N GLY A 300 1.10 36.60 13.58
CA GLY A 300 0.93 36.18 14.96
C GLY A 300 2.02 36.67 15.94
N ALA A 301 3.00 37.47 15.50
CA ALA A 301 4.13 37.83 16.34
C ALA A 301 4.09 39.23 16.98
N ASP A 302 3.14 40.10 16.60
CA ASP A 302 3.14 41.49 17.08
C ASP A 302 2.08 41.80 18.12
N ASP A 303 1.22 40.87 18.56
CA ASP A 303 0.18 41.12 19.58
C ASP A 303 0.16 40.14 20.75
N ALA A 304 1.30 39.59 21.16
CA ALA A 304 1.39 38.86 22.42
C ALA A 304 1.80 39.84 23.54
N PRO A 305 0.94 40.13 24.54
CA PRO A 305 1.35 40.90 25.69
C PRO A 305 2.41 40.15 26.50
N ASP A 306 3.39 40.90 26.97
CA ASP A 306 4.55 40.47 27.74
C ASP A 306 4.14 39.52 28.90
N ALA A 307 4.93 38.46 29.14
CA ALA A 307 4.65 37.41 30.10
C ALA A 307 4.46 37.94 31.54
N ASP A 308 4.97 39.13 31.85
CA ASP A 308 4.83 39.72 33.17
C ASP A 308 3.46 40.38 33.43
N THR A 309 2.66 40.64 32.41
CA THR A 309 1.32 41.23 32.56
C THR A 309 0.24 40.15 32.82
N ALA A 310 0.52 38.87 32.52
CA ALA A 310 -0.43 37.78 32.70
C ALA A 310 -0.57 37.30 34.16
N ILE A 311 0.41 37.61 35.02
CA ILE A 311 0.44 37.17 36.42
C ILE A 311 -0.38 38.08 37.34
N ILE A 312 -0.61 39.34 36.95
CA ILE A 312 -1.33 40.32 37.81
C ILE A 312 -2.86 40.22 37.64
N ASN A 313 -3.40 39.56 36.59
CA ASN A 313 -4.84 39.48 36.34
C ASN A 313 -5.49 38.14 36.82
N ALA A 314 -4.76 37.28 37.51
CA ALA A 314 -5.28 36.03 38.03
C ALA A 314 -5.85 36.10 39.49
N GLU A 315 -5.69 37.22 40.17
CA GLU A 315 -6.26 37.44 41.51
C GLU A 315 -7.26 38.60 41.53
N GLY A 316 -8.50 38.30 41.19
CA GLY A 316 -9.57 39.24 41.45
C GLY A 316 -10.64 39.27 40.37
N ASN A 317 -11.53 38.28 40.39
CA ASN A 317 -12.96 38.51 40.26
C ASN A 317 -13.77 37.24 40.50
N THR A 318 -14.18 37.05 41.73
CA THR A 318 -15.41 36.33 42.09
C THR A 318 -16.57 37.33 41.98
N HIS A 319 -17.67 36.86 41.40
CA HIS A 319 -18.98 37.48 41.27
C HIS A 319 -19.24 38.41 40.09
N ALA A 320 -19.96 37.86 39.09
CA ALA A 320 -21.22 38.44 38.62
C ALA A 320 -21.96 37.46 37.72
N GLU A 321 -23.19 37.24 38.09
CA GLU A 321 -24.23 36.47 37.40
C GLU A 321 -24.47 36.84 35.95
N GLY A 322 -24.75 35.81 35.16
CA GLY A 322 -25.72 35.63 34.10
C GLY A 322 -26.23 36.81 33.28
N LYS A 323 -26.04 36.66 31.97
CA LYS A 323 -27.12 36.87 31.00
C LYS A 323 -26.79 36.10 29.73
N LYS A 324 -27.58 35.07 29.47
CA LYS A 324 -27.65 34.40 28.17
C LYS A 324 -28.39 35.30 27.21
N GLU A 325 -27.71 35.86 26.24
CA GLU A 325 -28.35 36.46 25.07
C GLU A 325 -28.45 35.40 23.97
N TYR A 326 -29.68 35.03 23.64
CA TYR A 326 -30.00 34.21 22.46
C TYR A 326 -30.10 35.15 21.28
N PHE A 327 -29.20 35.01 20.31
CA PHE A 327 -29.43 35.57 18.98
C PHE A 327 -30.41 34.64 18.23
N ILE A 328 -31.50 35.24 17.82
CA ILE A 328 -32.57 34.65 16.99
C ILE A 328 -32.08 34.47 15.54
#